data_e646c0361ec36a101c25e2023c32315e
#
_entry.id   e646c0361ec36a101c25e2023c32315e
#
_cell.length_a   1.000
_cell.length_b   1.000
_cell.length_c   1.000
_cell.angle_alpha   90.00
_cell.angle_beta   90.00
_cell.angle_gamma   90.00
#
_symmetry.space_group_name_H-M   'P 1'
#
loop_
_entity.id
_entity.type
_entity.pdbx_description
1 polymer ?
#
loop_
_entity_poly.entity_id
_entity_poly.type
_entity_poly.pdbx_seq_one_letter_code
_entity_poly.pdbx_strand_id
1 'polypeptide(L)'
;MKADIKLVAGNSNRALSEAIAAYLSLPLAKAQVRRFADMEIFVEIQENVRGQDVFIIQSTSFPTNDHLMELLIISDALRRASAKRITAVIPYFGYARQDRKAGPRTPISAKLVANLITQSGVDRVLTVDLHAG
;
A
#
# COMPACT_ATOMS: atom_id res chain seq x y z
N MET A 1 -13.58 0.35 -20.26
CA MET A 1 -12.74 1.54 -20.41
C MET A 1 -11.52 1.42 -19.53
N LYS A 2 -10.39 1.48 -20.13
CA LYS A 2 -9.13 1.40 -19.38
C LYS A 2 -8.89 2.60 -18.49
N ALA A 3 -9.58 3.70 -18.77
CA ALA A 3 -9.37 4.93 -18.02
C ALA A 3 -9.73 4.82 -16.55
N ASP A 4 -10.38 3.72 -16.16
CA ASP A 4 -10.82 3.57 -14.79
C ASP A 4 -9.75 3.05 -13.84
N ILE A 5 -8.60 2.66 -14.37
CA ILE A 5 -7.54 2.05 -13.55
C ILE A 5 -6.39 3.04 -13.38
N LYS A 6 -5.94 3.20 -12.13
CA LYS A 6 -4.78 4.03 -11.80
C LYS A 6 -3.82 3.21 -10.96
N LEU A 7 -2.52 3.42 -11.18
CA LEU A 7 -1.47 2.79 -10.39
C LEU A 7 -0.76 3.86 -9.58
N VAL A 8 -0.63 3.63 -8.28
CA VAL A 8 0.11 4.54 -7.38
C VAL A 8 1.24 3.74 -6.74
N ALA A 9 2.44 4.26 -6.83
CA ALA A 9 3.62 3.58 -6.29
C ALA A 9 4.03 4.19 -4.97
N GLY A 10 4.25 3.34 -3.95
CA GLY A 10 5.00 3.74 -2.79
C GLY A 10 6.50 3.64 -3.07
N ASN A 11 7.31 3.88 -2.06
CA ASN A 11 8.76 3.95 -2.23
C ASN A 11 9.51 2.66 -1.92
N SER A 12 8.81 1.59 -1.55
CA SER A 12 9.47 0.35 -1.14
C SER A 12 10.28 -0.28 -2.27
N ASN A 13 9.78 -0.21 -3.50
CA ASN A 13 10.46 -0.78 -4.66
C ASN A 13 9.97 -0.09 -5.93
N ARG A 14 10.55 1.08 -6.20
CA ARG A 14 10.15 1.88 -7.37
C ARG A 14 10.41 1.13 -8.67
N ALA A 15 11.50 0.38 -8.74
CA ALA A 15 11.82 -0.37 -9.96
C ALA A 15 10.74 -1.38 -10.29
N LEU A 16 10.22 -2.10 -9.30
CA LEU A 16 9.14 -3.05 -9.51
C LEU A 16 7.86 -2.34 -9.95
N SER A 17 7.53 -1.22 -9.31
CA SER A 17 6.34 -0.45 -9.68
C SER A 17 6.42 0.02 -11.12
N GLU A 18 7.58 0.51 -11.53
CA GLU A 18 7.78 0.97 -12.91
C GLU A 18 7.69 -0.19 -13.90
N ALA A 19 8.22 -1.35 -13.52
CA ALA A 19 8.14 -2.54 -14.38
C ALA A 19 6.69 -3.01 -14.55
N ILE A 20 5.90 -2.98 -13.49
CA ILE A 20 4.49 -3.35 -13.56
C ILE A 20 3.74 -2.37 -14.46
N ALA A 21 3.99 -1.07 -14.28
CA ALA A 21 3.35 -0.04 -15.09
C ALA A 21 3.68 -0.23 -16.57
N ALA A 22 4.94 -0.50 -16.88
CA ALA A 22 5.39 -0.73 -18.26
C ALA A 22 4.72 -1.96 -18.85
N TYR A 23 4.66 -3.05 -18.08
CA TYR A 23 4.03 -4.29 -18.55
C TYR A 23 2.56 -4.07 -18.88
N LEU A 24 1.86 -3.29 -18.06
CA LEU A 24 0.44 -3.03 -18.24
C LEU A 24 0.16 -1.89 -19.21
N SER A 25 1.20 -1.21 -19.69
CA SER A 25 1.08 -0.01 -20.54
C SER A 25 0.24 1.08 -19.87
N LEU A 26 0.41 1.23 -18.56
CA LEU A 26 -0.25 2.28 -17.78
C LEU A 26 0.82 3.14 -17.12
N PRO A 27 0.68 4.47 -17.14
CA PRO A 27 1.62 5.31 -16.39
C PRO A 27 1.34 5.20 -14.90
N LEU A 28 2.38 5.44 -14.10
CA LEU A 28 2.16 5.64 -12.67
C LEU A 28 1.47 6.99 -12.46
N ALA A 29 0.51 7.03 -11.57
CA ALA A 29 -0.20 8.26 -11.24
C ALA A 29 0.77 9.26 -10.60
N LYS A 30 0.52 10.54 -10.85
CA LYS A 30 1.33 11.59 -10.24
C LYS A 30 1.01 11.70 -8.77
N ALA A 31 2.01 11.49 -7.92
CA ALA A 31 1.85 11.58 -6.49
C ALA A 31 3.20 11.89 -5.86
N GLN A 32 3.15 12.67 -4.78
CA GLN A 32 4.32 12.86 -3.95
C GLN A 32 4.19 11.97 -2.73
N VAL A 33 5.22 11.19 -2.47
CA VAL A 33 5.33 10.36 -1.27
C VAL A 33 6.71 10.63 -0.71
N ARG A 34 6.79 11.44 0.33
CA ARG A 34 8.07 11.89 0.87
C ARG A 34 7.99 12.04 2.37
N ARG A 35 9.09 12.43 2.97
CA ARG A 35 9.16 12.62 4.41
C ARG A 35 9.49 14.05 4.75
N PHE A 36 8.92 14.53 5.85
CA PHE A 36 9.35 15.76 6.47
C PHE A 36 10.70 15.55 7.18
N ALA A 37 11.29 16.64 7.68
CA ALA A 37 12.58 16.57 8.36
C ALA A 37 12.56 15.66 9.60
N ASP A 38 11.41 15.55 10.27
CA ASP A 38 11.22 14.68 11.43
C ASP A 38 10.84 13.27 11.06
N MET A 39 10.90 12.93 9.77
CA MET A 39 10.61 11.60 9.22
C MET A 39 9.12 11.27 9.12
N GLU A 40 8.23 12.18 9.47
CA GLU A 40 6.82 11.97 9.18
C GLU A 40 6.58 11.90 7.68
N ILE A 41 5.65 11.06 7.30
CA ILE A 41 5.38 10.81 5.88
C ILE A 41 4.33 11.78 5.38
N PHE A 42 4.60 12.38 4.23
CA PHE A 42 3.68 13.26 3.53
C PHE A 42 3.30 12.64 2.20
N VAL A 43 2.01 12.61 1.91
CA VAL A 43 1.49 12.11 0.64
C VAL A 43 0.55 13.14 0.04
N GLU A 44 0.75 13.40 -1.24
CA GLU A 44 -0.17 14.24 -2.02
C GLU A 44 -0.45 13.56 -3.34
N ILE A 45 -1.72 13.30 -3.62
CA ILE A 45 -2.15 12.76 -4.91
C ILE A 45 -2.31 13.94 -5.86
N GLN A 46 -1.56 13.95 -6.95
CA GLN A 46 -1.43 15.12 -7.82
C GLN A 46 -2.17 14.98 -9.14
N GLU A 47 -3.16 14.08 -9.18
CA GLU A 47 -4.07 14.00 -10.31
C GLU A 47 -5.43 13.52 -9.82
N ASN A 48 -6.43 13.64 -10.67
CA ASN A 48 -7.79 13.27 -10.29
C ASN A 48 -7.94 11.75 -10.28
N VAL A 49 -8.30 11.20 -9.13
CA VAL A 49 -8.55 9.77 -8.96
C VAL A 49 -10.01 9.47 -8.59
N ARG A 50 -10.87 10.48 -8.63
CA ARG A 50 -12.29 10.32 -8.28
C ARG A 50 -12.93 9.26 -9.16
N GLY A 51 -13.57 8.29 -8.54
CA GLY A 51 -14.27 7.23 -9.26
C GLY A 51 -13.38 6.21 -9.94
N GLN A 52 -12.07 6.28 -9.71
CA GLN A 52 -11.12 5.37 -10.34
C GLN A 52 -10.87 4.14 -9.47
N ASP A 53 -10.52 3.04 -10.13
CA ASP A 53 -10.08 1.81 -9.47
C ASP A 53 -8.57 1.92 -9.29
N VAL A 54 -8.12 2.13 -8.06
CA VAL A 54 -6.72 2.47 -7.77
C VAL A 54 -6.00 1.29 -7.14
N PHE A 55 -4.84 0.97 -7.71
CA PHE A 55 -3.95 -0.07 -7.18
C PHE A 55 -2.71 0.60 -6.61
N ILE A 56 -2.47 0.39 -5.31
CA ILE A 56 -1.26 0.87 -4.65
C ILE A 56 -0.23 -0.24 -4.70
N ILE A 57 0.94 0.02 -5.26
CA ILE A 57 2.02 -0.97 -5.31
C ILE A 57 3.02 -0.60 -4.21
N GLN A 58 3.04 -1.38 -3.13
CA GLN A 58 3.89 -1.11 -1.99
C GLN A 58 4.11 -2.37 -1.17
N SER A 59 5.36 -2.85 -1.13
CA SER A 59 5.73 -3.90 -0.18
C SER A 59 5.91 -3.31 1.21
N THR A 60 5.60 -4.09 2.24
CA THR A 60 5.90 -3.69 3.61
C THR A 60 7.17 -4.40 4.09
N SER A 61 8.15 -4.43 3.20
CA SER A 61 9.49 -4.93 3.45
C SER A 61 10.30 -3.93 4.25
N PHE A 62 11.51 -4.30 4.61
CA PHE A 62 12.41 -3.45 5.39
C PHE A 62 12.66 -2.10 4.70
N PRO A 63 12.58 -0.99 5.42
CA PRO A 63 12.14 -0.81 6.82
C PRO A 63 10.61 -0.96 6.92
N THR A 64 10.19 -2.02 7.59
CA THR A 64 8.81 -2.47 7.54
C THR A 64 7.81 -1.43 8.03
N ASN A 65 8.08 -0.84 9.19
CA ASN A 65 7.13 0.11 9.78
C ASN A 65 7.01 1.38 8.94
N ASP A 66 8.11 1.82 8.34
CA ASP A 66 8.08 2.99 7.47
C ASP A 66 7.25 2.71 6.23
N HIS A 67 7.45 1.55 5.62
CA HIS A 67 6.71 1.20 4.40
C HIS A 67 5.25 0.91 4.70
N LEU A 68 4.95 0.32 5.86
CA LEU A 68 3.58 0.12 6.28
C LEU A 68 2.86 1.46 6.46
N MET A 69 3.47 2.38 7.20
CA MET A 69 2.86 3.69 7.42
C MET A 69 2.65 4.43 6.10
N GLU A 70 3.60 4.31 5.18
CA GLU A 70 3.48 4.92 3.87
C GLU A 70 2.25 4.38 3.13
N LEU A 71 2.05 3.07 3.18
CA LEU A 71 0.88 2.44 2.57
C LEU A 71 -0.41 2.98 3.18
N LEU A 72 -0.48 3.06 4.50
CA LEU A 72 -1.68 3.51 5.20
C LEU A 72 -2.02 4.96 4.82
N ILE A 73 -1.02 5.82 4.74
CA ILE A 73 -1.23 7.23 4.43
C ILE A 73 -1.61 7.41 2.97
N ILE A 74 -1.01 6.65 2.04
CA ILE A 74 -1.42 6.68 0.64
C ILE A 74 -2.88 6.27 0.51
N SER A 75 -3.27 5.20 1.19
CA SER A 75 -4.65 4.72 1.14
C SER A 75 -5.63 5.76 1.66
N ASP A 76 -5.29 6.40 2.78
CA ASP A 76 -6.16 7.44 3.33
C ASP A 76 -6.30 8.63 2.36
N ALA A 77 -5.20 9.02 1.73
CA ALA A 77 -5.24 10.10 0.76
C ALA A 77 -6.15 9.76 -0.43
N LEU A 78 -6.07 8.52 -0.91
CA LEU A 78 -6.91 8.07 -2.02
C LEU A 78 -8.38 8.00 -1.64
N ARG A 79 -8.68 7.55 -0.42
CA ARG A 79 -10.05 7.50 0.05
C ARG A 79 -10.64 8.90 0.13
N ARG A 80 -9.88 9.85 0.66
CA ARG A 80 -10.34 11.25 0.75
C ARG A 80 -10.47 11.90 -0.63
N ALA A 81 -9.72 11.40 -1.61
CA ALA A 81 -9.83 11.86 -2.99
C ALA A 81 -10.95 11.14 -3.76
N SER A 82 -11.75 10.33 -3.08
CA SER A 82 -12.94 9.66 -3.61
C SER A 82 -12.61 8.61 -4.67
N ALA A 83 -11.50 7.90 -4.52
CA ALA A 83 -11.25 6.72 -5.34
C ALA A 83 -12.40 5.73 -5.18
N LYS A 84 -12.78 5.07 -6.27
CA LYS A 84 -13.91 4.14 -6.24
C LYS A 84 -13.58 2.88 -5.46
N ARG A 85 -12.39 2.34 -5.66
CA ARG A 85 -11.92 1.13 -4.99
C ARG A 85 -10.41 1.22 -4.85
N ILE A 86 -9.90 0.74 -3.73
CA ILE A 86 -8.46 0.77 -3.44
C ILE A 86 -8.01 -0.66 -3.20
N THR A 87 -7.07 -1.12 -4.04
CA THR A 87 -6.44 -2.42 -3.89
C THR A 87 -4.97 -2.19 -3.53
N ALA A 88 -4.52 -2.81 -2.45
CA ALA A 88 -3.11 -2.77 -2.08
C ALA A 88 -2.42 -4.00 -2.68
N VAL A 89 -1.45 -3.76 -3.55
CA VAL A 89 -0.62 -4.82 -4.11
C VAL A 89 0.66 -4.84 -3.28
N ILE A 90 0.79 -5.85 -2.44
CA ILE A 90 1.87 -5.95 -1.45
C ILE A 90 2.70 -7.18 -1.79
N PRO A 91 3.72 -7.03 -2.68
CA PRO A 91 4.50 -8.20 -3.11
C PRO A 91 5.18 -8.93 -1.95
N TYR A 92 5.67 -8.19 -0.96
CA TYR A 92 6.17 -8.80 0.26
C TYR A 92 5.42 -8.20 1.44
N PHE A 93 4.77 -9.05 2.24
CA PHE A 93 3.93 -8.63 3.34
C PHE A 93 4.70 -8.80 4.66
N GLY A 94 5.28 -7.72 5.14
CA GLY A 94 5.93 -7.71 6.45
C GLY A 94 4.92 -8.02 7.54
N TYR A 95 5.38 -8.66 8.61
CA TYR A 95 4.56 -9.16 9.71
C TYR A 95 3.74 -10.41 9.39
N ALA A 96 3.70 -10.88 8.14
CA ALA A 96 2.89 -12.04 7.78
C ALA A 96 3.27 -13.28 8.59
N ARG A 97 4.55 -13.44 8.91
CA ARG A 97 5.02 -14.58 9.70
C ARG A 97 4.57 -14.54 11.15
N GLN A 98 4.08 -13.39 11.62
CA GLN A 98 3.56 -13.25 12.98
C GLN A 98 2.05 -13.44 12.97
N ASP A 99 1.63 -14.58 12.44
CA ASP A 99 0.21 -14.84 12.15
C ASP A 99 -0.47 -15.64 13.25
N ARG A 100 0.23 -15.94 14.32
CA ARG A 100 -0.34 -16.67 15.45
C ARG A 100 0.25 -16.18 16.78
N LYS A 101 -0.48 -16.47 17.85
CA LYS A 101 -0.06 -16.08 19.17
C LYS A 101 1.08 -17.00 19.64
N ALA A 102 2.23 -16.39 19.97
CA ALA A 102 3.42 -17.14 20.36
C ALA A 102 3.38 -17.60 21.80
N GLY A 103 2.54 -16.99 22.65
CA GLY A 103 2.43 -17.33 24.05
C GLY A 103 1.39 -16.45 24.72
N PRO A 104 1.24 -16.57 26.08
CA PRO A 104 0.29 -15.70 26.79
C PRO A 104 0.75 -14.25 26.72
N ARG A 105 -0.20 -13.34 26.61
CA ARG A 105 0.06 -11.90 26.58
C ARG A 105 0.97 -11.48 25.43
N THR A 106 0.91 -12.20 24.28
CA THR A 106 1.64 -11.81 23.06
C THR A 106 0.63 -11.40 21.99
N PRO A 107 1.04 -10.56 21.05
CA PRO A 107 0.13 -10.10 20.00
C PRO A 107 0.01 -11.10 18.86
N ILE A 108 -0.94 -10.83 17.99
CA ILE A 108 -0.99 -11.45 16.66
C ILE A 108 -0.77 -10.30 15.68
N SER A 109 0.49 -10.02 15.38
CA SER A 109 0.86 -8.80 14.65
C SER A 109 0.36 -8.80 13.22
N ALA A 110 0.31 -9.95 12.56
CA ALA A 110 -0.20 -10.02 11.20
C ALA A 110 -1.67 -9.59 11.14
N LYS A 111 -2.47 -10.00 12.14
CA LYS A 111 -3.88 -9.62 12.20
C LYS A 111 -4.03 -8.12 12.46
N LEU A 112 -3.24 -7.59 13.37
CA LEU A 112 -3.26 -6.16 13.67
C LEU A 112 -2.94 -5.35 12.41
N VAL A 113 -1.90 -5.72 11.69
CA VAL A 113 -1.48 -5.02 10.49
C VAL A 113 -2.57 -5.09 9.43
N ALA A 114 -3.18 -6.27 9.23
CA ALA A 114 -4.27 -6.42 8.26
C ALA A 114 -5.44 -5.51 8.61
N ASN A 115 -5.78 -5.41 9.89
CA ASN A 115 -6.85 -4.53 10.34
C ASN A 115 -6.53 -3.07 10.09
N LEU A 116 -5.29 -2.64 10.32
CA LEU A 116 -4.87 -1.27 10.05
C LEU A 116 -4.99 -0.95 8.56
N ILE A 117 -4.57 -1.87 7.71
CA ILE A 117 -4.66 -1.66 6.26
C ILE A 117 -6.12 -1.50 5.83
N THR A 118 -6.99 -2.36 6.34
CA THR A 118 -8.43 -2.26 6.04
C THR A 118 -9.01 -0.94 6.53
N GLN A 119 -8.67 -0.54 7.75
CA GLN A 119 -9.20 0.71 8.33
C GLN A 119 -8.72 1.94 7.57
N SER A 120 -7.57 1.87 6.93
CA SER A 120 -7.05 3.01 6.16
C SER A 120 -7.85 3.28 4.89
N GLY A 121 -8.66 2.32 4.45
CA GLY A 121 -9.50 2.48 3.27
C GLY A 121 -9.25 1.46 2.17
N VAL A 122 -8.31 0.54 2.38
CA VAL A 122 -8.03 -0.52 1.40
C VAL A 122 -9.20 -1.50 1.37
N ASP A 123 -9.71 -1.76 0.16
CA ASP A 123 -10.83 -2.66 -0.03
C ASP A 123 -10.38 -4.11 -0.22
N ARG A 124 -9.20 -4.32 -0.78
CA ARG A 124 -8.67 -5.67 -0.95
C ARG A 124 -7.14 -5.63 -1.07
N VAL A 125 -6.54 -6.79 -0.79
CA VAL A 125 -5.09 -6.94 -0.80
C VAL A 125 -4.71 -8.07 -1.73
N LEU A 126 -3.72 -7.82 -2.59
CA LEU A 126 -3.09 -8.84 -3.42
C LEU A 126 -1.65 -8.99 -2.94
N THR A 127 -1.24 -10.19 -2.62
CA THR A 127 0.13 -10.46 -2.19
C THR A 127 0.66 -11.69 -2.88
N VAL A 128 1.97 -11.71 -3.12
CA VAL A 128 2.62 -12.81 -3.84
C VAL A 128 3.39 -13.69 -2.88
N ASP A 129 4.05 -13.06 -1.91
CA ASP A 129 4.93 -13.76 -0.98
C ASP A 129 4.39 -13.58 0.43
N LEU A 130 3.43 -14.42 0.77
CA LEU A 130 2.84 -14.44 2.10
C LEU A 130 3.46 -15.58 2.89
N HIS A 131 4.21 -15.22 3.92
CA HIS A 131 4.83 -16.21 4.79
C HIS A 131 3.83 -16.63 5.86
N ALA A 132 3.38 -17.87 5.80
CA ALA A 132 2.49 -18.43 6.81
C ALA A 132 3.24 -19.51 7.55
N GLY A 133 3.32 -19.36 8.85
CA GLY A 133 4.08 -20.26 9.69
C GLY A 133 3.46 -21.64 9.89
#